data_33aea8ddd4df9303a3192b379a10185a
#
_entry.id   33aea8ddd4df9303a3192b379a10185a
#
_cell.length_a   1.000
_cell.length_b   1.000
_cell.length_c   1.000
_cell.angle_alpha   90.00
_cell.angle_beta   90.00
_cell.angle_gamma   90.00
#
_symmetry.space_group_name_H-M   'P 1'
#
loop_
_entity.id
_entity.type
_entity.pdbx_description
1 polymer ?
#
loop_
_entity_poly.entity_id
_entity_poly.type
_entity_poly.pdbx_seq_one_letter_code
_entity_poly.pdbx_strand_id
1 'polypeptide(L)'
;AVQDLFASKGFGDIVEVQQLVGPKGTTDFVRIIIKGSNGKLSGGTAPTLGITGPLGGLGARPEMIGFVSDGDGALTAIAVALKLCDMQKKGDTLPGDVIVTTHVCPNAPTSPHFPTPFMGSPIEMGTINALEVEMDVDAVLSIDTTKGNKIICKRGFAISCPVKEGYILKAADDLADVCAILDAVVNFKDKLGGVAQGQGIAQFPPHIAGGGFEPLDRFFSGVNAA
;
A
#
# COMPACT_ATOMS: atom_id res chain seq x y z
N ALA A 1 7.84 14.24 -0.71
CA ALA A 1 7.04 13.77 0.45
C ALA A 1 7.39 12.32 0.85
N VAL A 2 7.16 11.30 -0.01
CA VAL A 2 7.49 9.89 0.36
C VAL A 2 8.98 9.76 0.65
N GLN A 3 9.85 10.23 -0.24
CA GLN A 3 11.30 10.18 -0.07
C GLN A 3 11.75 10.90 1.23
N ASP A 4 11.19 12.06 1.52
CA ASP A 4 11.51 12.83 2.72
C ASP A 4 11.09 12.08 3.99
N LEU A 5 9.94 11.40 3.94
CA LEU A 5 9.44 10.58 5.04
C LEU A 5 10.43 9.45 5.36
N PHE A 6 10.89 8.70 4.36
CA PHE A 6 11.87 7.64 4.57
C PHE A 6 13.24 8.20 4.98
N ALA A 7 13.68 9.31 4.38
CA ALA A 7 14.92 9.98 4.75
C ALA A 7 14.91 10.43 6.23
N SER A 8 13.79 10.97 6.70
CA SER A 8 13.62 11.36 8.11
C SER A 8 13.76 10.19 9.10
N LYS A 9 13.54 8.97 8.60
CA LYS A 9 13.69 7.72 9.35
C LYS A 9 15.06 7.04 9.13
N GLY A 10 15.92 7.62 8.29
CA GLY A 10 17.24 7.08 7.96
C GLY A 10 17.23 6.02 6.87
N PHE A 11 16.19 6.03 6.01
CA PHE A 11 16.02 5.08 4.90
C PHE A 11 15.81 5.77 3.54
N GLY A 12 16.35 6.97 3.37
CA GLY A 12 16.19 7.72 2.12
C GLY A 12 16.82 7.05 0.90
N ASP A 13 17.87 6.28 1.11
CA ASP A 13 18.66 5.58 0.09
C ASP A 13 17.97 4.35 -0.52
N ILE A 14 16.93 3.82 0.12
CA ILE A 14 16.16 2.68 -0.39
C ILE A 14 14.95 3.11 -1.23
N VAL A 15 14.68 4.39 -1.35
CA VAL A 15 13.52 4.95 -2.07
C VAL A 15 13.96 5.54 -3.39
N GLU A 16 13.50 4.95 -4.46
CA GLU A 16 13.66 5.44 -5.82
C GLU A 16 12.35 6.10 -6.28
N VAL A 17 12.46 7.30 -6.85
CA VAL A 17 11.34 8.03 -7.43
C VAL A 17 11.66 8.36 -8.88
N GLN A 18 10.80 7.92 -9.78
CA GLN A 18 10.89 8.19 -11.20
C GLN A 18 9.66 8.91 -11.70
N GLN A 19 9.82 10.11 -12.24
CA GLN A 19 8.71 10.78 -12.91
C GLN A 19 8.46 10.15 -14.27
N LEU A 20 7.24 9.70 -14.49
CA LEU A 20 6.76 9.19 -15.76
C LEU A 20 5.92 10.27 -16.45
N VAL A 21 6.18 10.46 -17.73
CA VAL A 21 5.46 11.43 -18.57
C VAL A 21 4.64 10.69 -19.60
N GLY A 22 3.36 10.96 -19.64
CA GLY A 22 2.44 10.36 -20.60
C GLY A 22 1.63 11.42 -21.36
N PRO A 23 0.77 10.99 -22.27
CA PRO A 23 0.00 11.90 -23.13
C PRO A 23 -1.02 12.76 -22.37
N LYS A 24 -1.38 12.36 -21.15
CA LYS A 24 -2.41 13.03 -20.34
C LYS A 24 -1.85 13.64 -19.06
N GLY A 25 -0.54 13.71 -18.89
CA GLY A 25 0.10 14.28 -17.71
C GLY A 25 1.28 13.45 -17.20
N THR A 26 1.58 13.63 -15.92
CA THR A 26 2.71 12.98 -15.26
C THR A 26 2.27 12.25 -14.00
N THR A 27 3.03 11.22 -13.62
CA THR A 27 2.91 10.55 -12.33
C THR A 27 4.29 10.24 -11.79
N ASP A 28 4.44 10.22 -10.48
CA ASP A 28 5.67 9.83 -9.81
C ASP A 28 5.57 8.35 -9.43
N PHE A 29 6.34 7.51 -10.11
CA PHE A 29 6.51 6.11 -9.77
C PHE A 29 7.50 5.99 -8.61
N VAL A 30 7.12 5.25 -7.59
CA VAL A 30 7.91 5.06 -6.37
C VAL A 30 8.23 3.59 -6.20
N ARG A 31 9.51 3.27 -6.03
CA ARG A 31 10.01 1.94 -5.70
C ARG A 31 10.79 2.01 -4.39
N ILE A 32 10.51 1.09 -3.48
CA ILE A 32 11.18 0.99 -2.18
C ILE A 32 11.76 -0.41 -2.06
N ILE A 33 13.09 -0.51 -1.91
CA ILE A 33 13.81 -1.77 -1.92
C ILE A 33 14.29 -2.10 -0.51
N ILE A 34 13.70 -3.11 0.09
CA ILE A 34 14.01 -3.56 1.46
C ILE A 34 14.74 -4.90 1.37
N LYS A 35 16.04 -4.88 1.60
CA LYS A 35 16.88 -6.08 1.50
C LYS A 35 16.64 -7.03 2.67
N GLY A 36 16.49 -8.30 2.36
CA GLY A 36 16.41 -9.37 3.34
C GLY A 36 17.77 -9.81 3.86
N SER A 37 17.78 -10.56 4.94
CA SER A 37 19.02 -11.10 5.54
C SER A 37 19.70 -12.16 4.66
N ASN A 38 18.96 -12.82 3.77
CA ASN A 38 19.41 -13.81 2.80
C ASN A 38 18.77 -13.60 1.43
N GLY A 39 18.43 -12.34 1.09
CA GLY A 39 17.76 -11.99 -0.15
C GLY A 39 18.65 -12.06 -1.37
N LYS A 40 18.06 -12.22 -2.55
CA LYS A 40 18.73 -12.30 -3.84
C LYS A 40 19.57 -11.05 -4.13
N LEU A 41 19.10 -9.87 -3.73
CA LEU A 41 19.82 -8.59 -3.91
C LEU A 41 21.13 -8.51 -3.09
N SER A 42 21.29 -9.39 -2.12
CA SER A 42 22.50 -9.53 -1.31
C SER A 42 23.28 -10.81 -1.63
N GLY A 43 22.95 -11.50 -2.72
CA GLY A 43 23.59 -12.75 -3.15
C GLY A 43 23.06 -14.00 -2.41
N GLY A 44 21.96 -13.88 -1.69
CA GLY A 44 21.29 -14.98 -1.04
C GLY A 44 20.32 -15.73 -1.96
N THR A 45 19.53 -16.64 -1.35
CA THR A 45 18.64 -17.53 -2.08
C THR A 45 17.17 -17.44 -1.65
N ALA A 46 16.88 -16.63 -0.66
CA ALA A 46 15.50 -16.46 -0.19
C ALA A 46 14.66 -15.72 -1.25
N PRO A 47 13.37 -16.08 -1.40
CA PRO A 47 12.51 -15.51 -2.43
C PRO A 47 12.24 -14.01 -2.20
N THR A 48 12.02 -13.29 -3.29
CA THR A 48 11.69 -11.87 -3.30
C THR A 48 10.18 -11.68 -3.40
N LEU A 49 9.61 -10.88 -2.51
CA LEU A 49 8.19 -10.50 -2.52
C LEU A 49 8.03 -9.11 -3.12
N GLY A 50 7.25 -9.00 -4.19
CA GLY A 50 6.74 -7.73 -4.69
C GLY A 50 5.45 -7.35 -3.95
N ILE A 51 5.35 -6.10 -3.53
CA ILE A 51 4.11 -5.52 -2.98
C ILE A 51 3.78 -4.30 -3.81
N THR A 52 2.67 -4.32 -4.52
CA THR A 52 2.21 -3.18 -5.30
C THR A 52 0.92 -2.60 -4.74
N GLY A 53 0.87 -1.29 -4.62
CA GLY A 53 -0.34 -0.55 -4.28
C GLY A 53 -0.67 0.41 -5.44
N PRO A 54 -1.41 -0.07 -6.46
CA PRO A 54 -1.75 0.78 -7.60
C PRO A 54 -2.64 1.94 -7.19
N LEU A 55 -2.56 3.03 -7.96
CA LEU A 55 -3.43 4.20 -7.92
C LEU A 55 -3.42 5.03 -6.63
N GLY A 56 -2.32 5.71 -6.40
CA GLY A 56 -2.29 6.85 -5.48
C GLY A 56 -2.71 8.14 -6.17
N GLY A 57 -3.99 8.32 -6.49
CA GLY A 57 -4.50 9.56 -7.06
C GLY A 57 -4.97 10.52 -5.97
N LEU A 58 -4.32 11.68 -5.86
CA LEU A 58 -4.88 12.84 -5.20
C LEU A 58 -5.46 13.74 -6.28
N GLY A 59 -6.70 14.23 -6.11
CA GLY A 59 -7.23 15.23 -7.01
C GLY A 59 -7.84 14.70 -8.31
N ALA A 60 -8.56 13.63 -8.23
CA ALA A 60 -9.34 13.09 -9.36
C ALA A 60 -10.44 14.04 -9.89
N ARG A 61 -10.60 15.22 -9.29
CA ARG A 61 -11.61 16.21 -9.67
C ARG A 61 -10.93 17.55 -9.97
N PRO A 62 -11.24 18.18 -11.12
CA PRO A 62 -10.63 19.47 -11.45
C PRO A 62 -10.97 20.58 -10.45
N GLU A 63 -12.06 20.43 -9.71
CA GLU A 63 -12.59 21.45 -8.80
C GLU A 63 -12.24 21.20 -7.33
N MET A 64 -11.79 20.01 -6.98
CA MET A 64 -11.50 19.64 -5.60
C MET A 64 -10.36 18.65 -5.53
N ILE A 65 -9.25 19.06 -4.94
CA ILE A 65 -8.14 18.18 -4.60
C ILE A 65 -8.56 17.39 -3.37
N GLY A 66 -8.42 16.06 -3.42
CA GLY A 66 -8.77 15.21 -2.31
C GLY A 66 -8.24 13.80 -2.45
N PHE A 67 -8.23 13.08 -1.34
CA PHE A 67 -7.90 11.66 -1.34
C PHE A 67 -9.06 10.88 -1.96
N VAL A 68 -8.79 10.09 -2.96
CA VAL A 68 -9.79 9.25 -3.62
C VAL A 68 -9.69 7.80 -3.15
N SER A 69 -10.76 7.04 -3.31
CA SER A 69 -10.85 5.65 -2.85
C SER A 69 -9.69 4.75 -3.30
N ASP A 70 -9.16 5.01 -4.48
CA ASP A 70 -8.07 4.23 -5.06
C ASP A 70 -6.69 4.58 -4.47
N GLY A 71 -6.60 5.59 -3.62
CA GLY A 71 -5.37 5.96 -2.90
C GLY A 71 -5.01 5.01 -1.75
N ASP A 72 -5.93 4.18 -1.28
CA ASP A 72 -5.72 3.29 -0.14
C ASP A 72 -4.65 2.22 -0.41
N GLY A 73 -4.56 1.72 -1.64
CA GLY A 73 -3.51 0.78 -2.06
C GLY A 73 -2.11 1.38 -1.91
N ALA A 74 -1.90 2.57 -2.46
CA ALA A 74 -0.64 3.29 -2.38
C ALA A 74 -0.25 3.62 -0.93
N LEU A 75 -1.21 4.10 -0.15
CA LEU A 75 -1.00 4.42 1.26
C LEU A 75 -0.60 3.18 2.07
N THR A 76 -1.30 2.06 1.86
CA THR A 76 -1.01 0.80 2.54
C THR A 76 0.36 0.25 2.13
N ALA A 77 0.72 0.30 0.86
CA ALA A 77 2.03 -0.13 0.38
C ALA A 77 3.17 0.67 1.04
N ILE A 78 3.06 2.00 1.10
CA ILE A 78 4.03 2.87 1.78
C ILE A 78 4.10 2.55 3.28
N ALA A 79 2.96 2.33 3.92
CA ALA A 79 2.88 1.99 5.34
C ALA A 79 3.55 0.64 5.66
N VAL A 80 3.33 -0.37 4.81
CA VAL A 80 4.00 -1.67 4.93
C VAL A 80 5.51 -1.51 4.79
N ALA A 81 5.98 -0.75 3.81
CA ALA A 81 7.41 -0.48 3.64
C ALA A 81 8.02 0.18 4.90
N LEU A 82 7.37 1.20 5.46
CA LEU A 82 7.81 1.85 6.69
C LEU A 82 7.84 0.87 7.87
N LYS A 83 6.83 0.01 7.99
CA LYS A 83 6.77 -1.01 9.03
C LYS A 83 7.95 -1.98 8.94
N LEU A 84 8.26 -2.45 7.73
CA LEU A 84 9.40 -3.34 7.50
C LEU A 84 10.73 -2.66 7.83
N CYS A 85 10.88 -1.38 7.49
CA CYS A 85 12.05 -0.59 7.89
C CYS A 85 12.19 -0.48 9.41
N ASP A 86 11.09 -0.22 10.12
CA ASP A 86 11.09 -0.15 11.59
C ASP A 86 11.39 -1.50 12.24
N MET A 87 10.97 -2.61 11.62
CA MET A 87 11.32 -3.97 12.05
C MET A 87 12.82 -4.20 11.90
N GLN A 88 13.40 -3.86 10.75
CA GLN A 88 14.84 -3.99 10.53
C GLN A 88 15.66 -3.21 11.56
N LYS A 89 15.25 -1.98 11.89
CA LYS A 89 15.91 -1.19 12.96
C LYS A 89 15.92 -1.88 14.31
N LYS A 90 14.91 -2.72 14.56
CA LYS A 90 14.78 -3.49 15.80
C LYS A 90 15.47 -4.86 15.73
N GLY A 91 16.15 -5.16 14.62
CA GLY A 91 16.84 -6.43 14.42
C GLY A 91 15.95 -7.54 13.86
N ASP A 92 14.70 -7.24 13.52
CA ASP A 92 13.76 -8.20 12.94
C ASP A 92 13.75 -8.02 11.41
N THR A 93 14.55 -8.81 10.72
CA THR A 93 14.74 -8.73 9.26
C THR A 93 14.18 -9.98 8.60
N LEU A 94 13.37 -9.80 7.57
CA LEU A 94 12.87 -10.91 6.76
C LEU A 94 14.02 -11.62 6.03
N PRO A 95 13.91 -12.91 5.76
CA PRO A 95 14.92 -13.63 4.99
C PRO A 95 15.04 -13.13 3.54
N GLY A 96 13.91 -12.96 2.86
CA GLY A 96 13.85 -12.50 1.47
C GLY A 96 13.78 -11.00 1.33
N ASP A 97 14.07 -10.52 0.12
CA ASP A 97 13.91 -9.12 -0.24
C ASP A 97 12.43 -8.77 -0.37
N VAL A 98 12.07 -7.53 -0.06
CA VAL A 98 10.75 -6.98 -0.34
C VAL A 98 10.88 -5.74 -1.20
N ILE A 99 10.19 -5.75 -2.34
CA ILE A 99 10.16 -4.62 -3.27
C ILE A 99 8.75 -4.06 -3.25
N VAL A 100 8.61 -2.83 -2.77
CA VAL A 100 7.33 -2.14 -2.69
C VAL A 100 7.25 -1.12 -3.81
N THR A 101 6.18 -1.18 -4.60
CA THR A 101 5.94 -0.26 -5.71
C THR A 101 4.59 0.43 -5.57
N THR A 102 4.54 1.67 -5.97
CA THR A 102 3.34 2.47 -6.10
C THR A 102 3.58 3.63 -7.04
N HIS A 103 2.54 4.38 -7.35
CA HIS A 103 2.69 5.66 -8.03
C HIS A 103 1.79 6.72 -7.39
N VAL A 104 2.21 7.97 -7.49
CA VAL A 104 1.50 9.12 -6.93
C VAL A 104 1.23 10.12 -8.04
N CYS A 105 -0.03 10.44 -8.25
CA CYS A 105 -0.48 11.35 -9.29
C CYS A 105 -1.36 12.45 -8.66
N PRO A 106 -0.79 13.59 -8.24
CA PRO A 106 -1.54 14.67 -7.61
C PRO A 106 -2.61 15.30 -8.52
N ASN A 107 -2.38 15.25 -9.83
CA ASN A 107 -3.24 15.85 -10.85
C ASN A 107 -3.71 14.75 -11.84
N ALA A 108 -4.42 13.77 -11.33
CA ALA A 108 -4.94 12.70 -12.17
C ALA A 108 -5.93 13.27 -13.21
N PRO A 109 -5.80 12.91 -14.50
CA PRO A 109 -6.73 13.33 -15.52
C PRO A 109 -8.12 12.76 -15.24
N THR A 110 -9.16 13.53 -15.56
CA THR A 110 -10.53 13.08 -15.43
C THR A 110 -11.20 13.03 -16.79
N SER A 111 -12.16 12.13 -16.95
CA SER A 111 -13.05 12.07 -18.12
C SER A 111 -14.50 12.27 -17.69
N PRO A 112 -15.33 12.94 -18.52
CA PRO A 112 -16.74 13.13 -18.21
C PRO A 112 -17.46 11.80 -17.98
N HIS A 113 -18.19 11.73 -16.88
CA HIS A 113 -19.03 10.60 -16.52
C HIS A 113 -20.11 11.05 -15.53
N PHE A 114 -21.33 10.56 -15.67
CA PHE A 114 -22.40 10.82 -14.72
C PHE A 114 -22.50 9.69 -13.68
N PRO A 115 -22.71 9.96 -12.37
CA PRO A 115 -22.91 11.27 -11.72
C PRO A 115 -21.61 12.01 -11.36
N THR A 116 -20.46 11.39 -11.51
CA THR A 116 -19.15 11.94 -11.11
C THR A 116 -18.11 11.59 -12.17
N PRO A 117 -17.22 12.53 -12.56
CA PRO A 117 -16.14 12.25 -13.50
C PRO A 117 -15.31 11.04 -13.07
N PHE A 118 -14.91 10.24 -14.04
CA PHE A 118 -13.93 9.17 -13.79
C PHE A 118 -12.52 9.73 -13.67
N MET A 119 -11.79 9.22 -12.70
CA MET A 119 -10.35 9.36 -12.62
C MET A 119 -9.69 8.46 -13.66
N GLY A 120 -8.77 9.01 -14.43
CA GLY A 120 -7.92 8.28 -15.35
C GLY A 120 -6.47 8.25 -14.89
N SER A 121 -5.65 7.50 -15.62
CA SER A 121 -4.20 7.56 -15.47
C SER A 121 -3.58 8.46 -16.54
N PRO A 122 -2.55 9.27 -16.21
CA PRO A 122 -1.79 10.01 -17.22
C PRO A 122 -0.94 9.10 -18.10
N ILE A 123 -0.61 7.92 -17.59
CA ILE A 123 0.23 6.90 -18.21
C ILE A 123 -0.62 5.68 -18.55
N GLU A 124 -0.27 4.98 -19.60
CA GLU A 124 -0.91 3.70 -19.91
C GLU A 124 -0.64 2.67 -18.81
N MET A 125 -1.69 1.97 -18.39
CA MET A 125 -1.61 0.97 -17.32
C MET A 125 -0.60 -0.14 -17.63
N GLY A 126 -0.45 -0.54 -18.89
CA GLY A 126 0.55 -1.53 -19.29
C GLY A 126 1.98 -1.10 -18.96
N THR A 127 2.30 0.19 -19.11
CA THR A 127 3.61 0.73 -18.75
C THR A 127 3.84 0.70 -17.24
N ILE A 128 2.83 1.08 -16.46
CA ILE A 128 2.93 1.05 -15.00
C ILE A 128 3.08 -0.38 -14.50
N ASN A 129 2.24 -1.30 -14.98
CA ASN A 129 2.30 -2.70 -14.58
C ASN A 129 3.66 -3.34 -14.92
N ALA A 130 4.26 -2.98 -16.06
CA ALA A 130 5.59 -3.46 -16.43
C ALA A 130 6.66 -2.99 -15.43
N LEU A 131 6.60 -1.73 -15.00
CA LEU A 131 7.53 -1.17 -14.01
C LEU A 131 7.34 -1.76 -12.61
N GLU A 132 6.11 -2.11 -12.24
CA GLU A 132 5.80 -2.72 -10.95
C GLU A 132 6.43 -4.11 -10.78
N VAL A 133 6.62 -4.83 -11.88
CA VAL A 133 7.19 -6.19 -11.91
C VAL A 133 8.53 -6.28 -12.65
N GLU A 134 9.18 -5.14 -12.92
CA GLU A 134 10.46 -5.08 -13.64
C GLU A 134 11.60 -5.84 -12.93
N MET A 135 11.57 -5.88 -11.61
CA MET A 135 12.55 -6.61 -10.83
C MET A 135 12.18 -8.09 -10.71
N ASP A 136 13.19 -8.94 -10.53
CA ASP A 136 13.00 -10.40 -10.36
C ASP A 136 12.32 -10.70 -9.02
N VAL A 137 10.99 -10.73 -9.04
CA VAL A 137 10.14 -11.09 -7.90
C VAL A 137 9.54 -12.48 -8.08
N ASP A 138 9.51 -13.26 -7.01
CA ASP A 138 8.96 -14.62 -7.03
C ASP A 138 7.43 -14.64 -6.85
N ALA A 139 6.90 -13.64 -6.16
CA ALA A 139 5.46 -13.46 -5.97
C ALA A 139 5.12 -11.97 -5.83
N VAL A 140 3.92 -11.59 -6.25
CA VAL A 140 3.40 -10.23 -6.11
C VAL A 140 2.12 -10.23 -5.29
N LEU A 141 2.06 -9.36 -4.30
CA LEU A 141 0.87 -9.01 -3.54
C LEU A 141 0.38 -7.64 -4.00
N SER A 142 -0.76 -7.60 -4.68
CA SER A 142 -1.40 -6.36 -5.08
C SER A 142 -2.42 -5.92 -4.02
N ILE A 143 -2.29 -4.68 -3.56
CA ILE A 143 -3.16 -4.09 -2.54
C ILE A 143 -4.07 -3.08 -3.22
N ASP A 144 -5.39 -3.33 -3.14
CA ASP A 144 -6.39 -2.46 -3.75
C ASP A 144 -7.61 -2.33 -2.84
N THR A 145 -8.44 -1.32 -3.09
CA THR A 145 -9.72 -1.14 -2.41
C THR A 145 -10.80 -2.00 -3.02
N THR A 146 -11.56 -2.69 -2.17
CA THR A 146 -12.76 -3.42 -2.61
C THR A 146 -13.99 -2.57 -2.42
N LYS A 147 -14.71 -2.30 -3.50
CA LYS A 147 -16.01 -1.63 -3.43
C LYS A 147 -17.08 -2.60 -2.97
N GLY A 148 -17.83 -2.22 -1.95
CA GLY A 148 -18.98 -2.99 -1.48
C GLY A 148 -20.08 -3.08 -2.54
N ASN A 149 -20.81 -4.18 -2.53
CA ASN A 149 -22.02 -4.39 -3.33
C ASN A 149 -23.11 -5.08 -2.49
N LYS A 150 -24.25 -5.41 -3.10
CA LYS A 150 -25.35 -6.05 -2.38
C LYS A 150 -25.05 -7.44 -1.82
N ILE A 151 -24.01 -8.11 -2.33
CA ILE A 151 -23.62 -9.47 -1.93
C ILE A 151 -22.44 -9.42 -0.97
N ILE A 152 -21.44 -8.59 -1.28
CA ILE A 152 -20.23 -8.43 -0.48
C ILE A 152 -20.18 -6.98 -0.01
N CYS A 153 -20.56 -6.76 1.24
CA CYS A 153 -20.43 -5.48 1.92
C CYS A 153 -19.77 -5.74 3.26
N LYS A 154 -18.45 -6.04 3.21
CA LYS A 154 -17.65 -6.36 4.38
C LYS A 154 -16.66 -5.24 4.64
N ARG A 155 -16.64 -4.75 5.87
CA ARG A 155 -15.56 -3.90 6.37
C ARG A 155 -14.47 -4.81 6.94
N GLY A 156 -13.25 -4.71 6.41
CA GLY A 156 -12.13 -5.54 6.86
C GLY A 156 -11.23 -5.93 5.69
N PHE A 157 -10.49 -6.99 5.90
CA PHE A 157 -9.55 -7.53 4.91
C PHE A 157 -10.22 -8.63 4.09
N ALA A 158 -9.84 -8.70 2.82
CA ALA A 158 -10.16 -9.83 1.96
C ALA A 158 -8.94 -10.16 1.11
N ILE A 159 -8.68 -11.45 0.94
CA ILE A 159 -7.66 -11.93 0.02
C ILE A 159 -8.31 -12.66 -1.13
N SER A 160 -7.92 -12.33 -2.36
CA SER A 160 -8.35 -13.06 -3.54
C SER A 160 -7.52 -14.33 -3.75
N CYS A 161 -8.08 -15.27 -4.52
CA CYS A 161 -7.30 -16.41 -4.97
C CYS A 161 -6.11 -15.93 -5.81
N PRO A 162 -4.92 -16.53 -5.65
CA PRO A 162 -3.76 -16.19 -6.47
C PRO A 162 -3.97 -16.60 -7.92
N VAL A 163 -3.35 -15.86 -8.84
CA VAL A 163 -3.36 -16.15 -10.27
C VAL A 163 -1.93 -16.45 -10.71
N LYS A 164 -1.76 -17.51 -11.48
CA LYS A 164 -0.49 -17.86 -12.11
C LYS A 164 -0.73 -18.28 -13.57
N GLU A 165 -0.09 -17.60 -14.50
CA GLU A 165 -0.13 -17.92 -15.94
C GLU A 165 -1.56 -18.07 -16.49
N GLY A 166 -2.51 -17.24 -16.00
CA GLY A 166 -3.91 -17.28 -16.36
C GLY A 166 -4.77 -18.28 -15.59
N TYR A 167 -4.19 -19.08 -14.71
CA TYR A 167 -4.91 -20.01 -13.84
C TYR A 167 -5.21 -19.38 -12.49
N ILE A 168 -6.45 -19.52 -12.03
CA ILE A 168 -6.86 -19.15 -10.67
C ILE A 168 -6.56 -20.33 -9.76
N LEU A 169 -5.67 -20.14 -8.79
CA LEU A 169 -5.27 -21.15 -7.84
C LEU A 169 -6.08 -21.04 -6.55
N LYS A 170 -6.12 -22.12 -5.76
CA LYS A 170 -6.72 -22.07 -4.42
C LYS A 170 -5.92 -21.11 -3.52
N ALA A 171 -6.61 -20.24 -2.78
CA ALA A 171 -5.95 -19.47 -1.72
C ALA A 171 -5.38 -20.41 -0.65
N ALA A 172 -4.21 -20.07 -0.13
CA ALA A 172 -3.59 -20.84 0.94
C ALA A 172 -4.43 -20.71 2.23
N ASP A 173 -4.68 -21.83 2.89
CA ASP A 173 -5.56 -21.87 4.06
C ASP A 173 -4.94 -21.08 5.24
N ASP A 174 -3.62 -21.15 5.43
CA ASP A 174 -2.87 -20.39 6.44
C ASP A 174 -2.98 -18.86 6.21
N LEU A 175 -2.99 -18.44 4.96
CA LEU A 175 -3.19 -17.01 4.63
C LEU A 175 -4.62 -16.55 4.95
N ALA A 176 -5.62 -17.41 4.72
CA ALA A 176 -7.00 -17.16 5.10
C ALA A 176 -7.15 -17.06 6.63
N ASP A 177 -6.45 -17.92 7.38
CA ASP A 177 -6.41 -17.89 8.85
C ASP A 177 -5.78 -16.58 9.37
N VAL A 178 -4.70 -16.09 8.76
CA VAL A 178 -4.10 -14.78 9.10
C VAL A 178 -5.10 -13.65 8.85
N CYS A 179 -5.82 -13.67 7.74
CA CYS A 179 -6.87 -12.67 7.46
C CYS A 179 -8.00 -12.72 8.50
N ALA A 180 -8.41 -13.92 8.94
CA ALA A 180 -9.43 -14.08 9.97
C ALA A 180 -8.97 -13.53 11.33
N ILE A 181 -7.70 -13.73 11.69
CA ILE A 181 -7.11 -13.15 12.91
C ILE A 181 -7.07 -11.63 12.83
N LEU A 182 -6.66 -11.07 11.70
CA LEU A 182 -6.63 -9.62 11.48
C LEU A 182 -8.03 -9.01 11.56
N ASP A 183 -9.02 -9.64 10.95
CA ASP A 183 -10.43 -9.23 11.04
C ASP A 183 -10.93 -9.26 12.51
N ALA A 184 -10.56 -10.29 13.26
CA ALA A 184 -10.91 -10.38 14.67
C ALA A 184 -10.30 -9.24 15.50
N VAL A 185 -9.06 -8.88 15.23
CA VAL A 185 -8.37 -7.75 15.88
C VAL A 185 -9.05 -6.43 15.54
N VAL A 186 -9.40 -6.18 14.28
CA VAL A 186 -10.12 -4.98 13.85
C VAL A 186 -11.49 -4.89 14.50
N ASN A 187 -12.25 -6.00 14.51
CA ASN A 187 -13.57 -6.06 15.16
C ASN A 187 -13.49 -5.86 16.67
N PHE A 188 -12.45 -6.36 17.32
CA PHE A 188 -12.20 -6.13 18.76
C PHE A 188 -11.90 -4.67 19.04
N LYS A 189 -11.07 -4.04 18.21
CA LYS A 189 -10.81 -2.60 18.27
C LYS A 189 -12.10 -1.79 18.16
N ASP A 190 -12.95 -2.10 17.19
CA ASP A 190 -14.20 -1.37 16.99
C ASP A 190 -15.14 -1.51 18.21
N LYS A 191 -15.13 -2.67 18.87
CA LYS A 191 -15.85 -2.88 20.14
C LYS A 191 -15.26 -2.08 21.29
N LEU A 192 -13.93 -1.99 21.39
CA LEU A 192 -13.25 -1.16 22.39
C LEU A 192 -13.38 0.33 22.08
N GLY A 193 -13.33 0.72 20.82
CA GLY A 193 -13.46 2.09 20.35
C GLY A 193 -14.83 2.71 20.59
N GLY A 194 -15.88 1.87 20.73
CA GLY A 194 -17.19 2.31 21.18
C GLY A 194 -17.19 2.87 22.62
N VAL A 195 -16.15 2.60 23.38
CA VAL A 195 -15.94 3.14 24.74
C VAL A 195 -15.09 4.41 24.71
N ALA A 196 -14.37 4.67 23.64
CA ALA A 196 -13.43 5.78 23.52
C ALA A 196 -13.73 6.58 22.24
N GLN A 197 -14.90 7.22 22.21
CA GLN A 197 -15.26 8.12 21.10
C GLN A 197 -14.23 9.24 20.96
N GLY A 198 -13.65 9.35 19.78
CA GLY A 198 -12.91 10.54 19.34
C GLY A 198 -11.39 10.41 19.19
N GLN A 199 -10.83 9.24 19.31
CA GLN A 199 -9.40 9.07 19.11
C GLN A 199 -9.15 8.05 17.98
N GLY A 200 -8.43 8.45 16.94
CA GLY A 200 -8.16 7.67 15.74
C GLY A 200 -7.48 6.31 15.98
N ILE A 201 -6.81 5.80 14.98
CA ILE A 201 -6.08 4.51 14.99
C ILE A 201 -5.06 4.40 16.15
N ALA A 202 -4.65 5.54 16.73
CA ALA A 202 -3.79 5.64 17.92
C ALA A 202 -4.29 4.91 19.18
N GLN A 203 -5.51 4.38 19.17
CA GLN A 203 -6.14 3.75 20.33
C GLN A 203 -6.03 2.24 20.43
N PHE A 204 -5.25 1.62 19.59
CA PHE A 204 -4.80 0.28 19.91
C PHE A 204 -4.08 0.31 21.26
N PRO A 205 -4.40 -0.62 22.18
CA PRO A 205 -3.58 -0.80 23.36
C PRO A 205 -2.11 -0.85 22.94
N PRO A 206 -1.18 -0.21 23.68
CA PRO A 206 0.22 -0.08 23.25
C PRO A 206 0.90 -1.40 22.90
N HIS A 207 0.45 -2.50 23.47
CA HIS A 207 0.96 -3.84 23.21
C HIS A 207 0.44 -4.46 21.89
N ILE A 208 -0.67 -3.96 21.32
CA ILE A 208 -1.18 -4.35 20.00
C ILE A 208 -0.71 -3.33 18.95
N ALA A 209 -0.67 -2.07 19.33
CA ALA A 209 -0.21 -0.97 18.48
C ALA A 209 1.29 -1.05 18.17
N GLY A 210 2.03 -1.98 18.82
CA GLY A 210 3.48 -2.09 18.72
C GLY A 210 4.09 -1.09 17.75
N GLY A 211 4.88 -0.17 18.23
CA GLY A 211 5.47 1.03 17.58
C GLY A 211 5.43 1.27 16.05
N GLY A 212 4.71 0.48 15.30
CA GLY A 212 4.59 0.58 13.85
C GLY A 212 3.40 1.39 13.34
N PHE A 213 2.43 1.69 14.21
CA PHE A 213 1.27 2.49 13.81
C PHE A 213 1.45 3.99 14.07
N GLU A 214 2.38 4.39 14.96
CA GLU A 214 2.66 5.81 15.17
C GLU A 214 3.03 6.58 13.89
N PRO A 215 3.85 6.04 12.98
CA PRO A 215 4.12 6.72 11.71
C PRO A 215 2.89 6.90 10.83
N LEU A 216 1.95 5.95 10.88
CA LEU A 216 0.70 6.01 10.14
C LEU A 216 -0.22 7.11 10.66
N ASP A 217 -0.36 7.23 11.97
CA ASP A 217 -1.17 8.29 12.57
C ASP A 217 -0.64 9.68 12.21
N ARG A 218 0.68 9.87 12.21
CA ARG A 218 1.30 11.13 11.78
C ARG A 218 1.10 11.40 10.31
N PHE A 219 1.12 10.35 9.48
CA PHE A 219 0.84 10.46 8.05
C PHE A 219 -0.61 10.87 7.81
N PHE A 220 -1.55 10.21 8.47
CA PHE A 220 -2.98 10.52 8.37
C PHE A 220 -3.34 11.90 8.95
N SER A 221 -2.74 12.31 10.06
CA SER A 221 -2.98 13.64 10.63
C SER A 221 -2.44 14.75 9.73
N GLY A 222 -1.35 14.52 9.01
CA GLY A 222 -0.81 15.46 8.02
C GLY A 222 -1.67 15.58 6.77
N VAL A 223 -2.31 14.51 6.34
CA VAL A 223 -3.19 14.50 5.16
C VAL A 223 -4.53 15.17 5.44
N ASN A 224 -5.05 15.05 6.67
CA ASN A 224 -6.31 15.68 7.08
C ASN A 224 -6.16 17.16 7.47
N ALA A 225 -4.94 17.67 7.59
CA ALA A 225 -4.66 19.05 7.95
C ALA A 225 -4.30 19.96 6.74
N ALA A 226 -4.29 19.41 5.54
CA ALA A 226 -4.09 20.10 4.27
C ALA A 226 -5.35 20.03 3.43
#